data_c3841da021a595eccaa4f201a39176a8
#
_entry.id   c3841da021a595eccaa4f201a39176a8
#
_cell.length_a   1.000
_cell.length_b   1.000
_cell.length_c   1.000
_cell.angle_alpha   90.00
_cell.angle_beta   90.00
_cell.angle_gamma   90.00
#
_symmetry.space_group_name_H-M   'P 1'
#
loop_
_entity.id
_entity.type
_entity.pdbx_description
1 polymer ?
#
loop_
_entity_poly.entity_id
_entity_poly.type
_entity_poly.pdbx_seq_one_letter_code
_entity_poly.pdbx_strand_id
1 'polypeptide(L)'
;MKKYTFLVVIGVLVIIILAGLWIEYRSPASTKNVSLMESGSALEITHAENLEYYKGAKGYFVRPEGEGKYPGIVMIHENRGLRPEIKEAADNLAKEGYIVLAVDLLYGVAEDQTGARELTAKFNQTTGTANMRAAAGYLRSQGATKIASLGWCFGGRQSVELAISGEKLDATVVYYGGNMATSTERLKPITWPVLGIFGDKDQAIPVAMVKTFEASLKTLNVPNEIYIYPGVGHAFANPSGQNYAPKETKDAWNKTLRFLKEHLQ
;
A
#
# COMPACT_ATOMS: atom_id res chain seq x y z
N MET A 1 -26.54 48.46 63.49
CA MET A 1 -27.10 47.12 63.33
C MET A 1 -27.49 46.70 61.90
N LYS A 2 -27.65 47.66 60.93
CA LYS A 2 -28.06 47.28 59.55
C LYS A 2 -26.94 46.83 58.61
N LYS A 3 -25.66 47.03 58.90
CA LYS A 3 -24.51 46.65 58.04
C LYS A 3 -24.09 45.17 58.18
N TYR A 4 -24.29 44.57 59.32
CA TYR A 4 -23.89 43.18 59.57
C TYR A 4 -24.89 42.15 59.03
N THR A 5 -26.19 42.49 58.97
CA THR A 5 -27.24 41.65 58.44
C THR A 5 -27.09 41.41 56.91
N PHE A 6 -26.58 42.42 56.20
CA PHE A 6 -26.37 42.33 54.74
C PHE A 6 -25.19 41.43 54.37
N LEU A 7 -24.12 41.48 55.16
CA LEU A 7 -22.92 40.65 54.95
C LEU A 7 -23.18 39.16 55.23
N VAL A 8 -24.05 38.83 56.24
CA VAL A 8 -24.40 37.45 56.54
C VAL A 8 -25.29 36.80 55.48
N VAL A 9 -26.21 37.59 54.86
CA VAL A 9 -27.09 37.11 53.77
C VAL A 9 -26.30 36.82 52.51
N ILE A 10 -25.30 37.66 52.16
CA ILE A 10 -24.45 37.45 51.02
C ILE A 10 -23.54 36.20 51.20
N GLY A 11 -23.00 36.00 52.42
CA GLY A 11 -22.17 34.85 52.74
C GLY A 11 -22.92 33.50 52.64
N VAL A 12 -24.18 33.48 53.08
CA VAL A 12 -25.02 32.29 52.99
C VAL A 12 -25.42 31.97 51.55
N LEU A 13 -25.73 33.00 50.75
CA LEU A 13 -26.06 32.85 49.32
C LEU A 13 -24.87 32.32 48.50
N VAL A 14 -23.66 32.79 48.78
CA VAL A 14 -22.43 32.30 48.09
C VAL A 14 -22.13 30.84 48.45
N ILE A 15 -22.36 30.44 49.71
CA ILE A 15 -22.17 29.02 50.13
C ILE A 15 -23.21 28.11 49.51
N ILE A 16 -24.46 28.56 49.33
CA ILE A 16 -25.50 27.75 48.66
C ILE A 16 -25.21 27.62 47.15
N ILE A 17 -24.73 28.68 46.48
CA ILE A 17 -24.36 28.58 45.06
C ILE A 17 -23.15 27.70 44.85
N LEU A 18 -22.14 27.73 45.71
CA LEU A 18 -20.98 26.87 45.62
C LEU A 18 -21.31 25.39 45.95
N ALA A 19 -22.24 25.14 46.87
CA ALA A 19 -22.73 23.79 47.18
C ALA A 19 -23.62 23.22 46.05
N GLY A 20 -24.44 24.06 45.40
CA GLY A 20 -25.21 23.65 44.19
C GLY A 20 -24.35 23.31 43.04
N LEU A 21 -23.30 24.06 42.74
CA LEU A 21 -22.31 23.80 41.70
C LEU A 21 -21.47 22.52 41.98
N TRP A 22 -21.28 22.16 43.26
CA TRP A 22 -20.53 20.98 43.64
C TRP A 22 -21.36 19.70 43.55
N ILE A 23 -22.71 19.79 43.65
CA ILE A 23 -23.62 18.64 43.54
C ILE A 23 -23.91 18.30 42.08
N GLU A 24 -23.94 19.28 41.16
CA GLU A 24 -24.10 19.02 39.71
C GLU A 24 -22.84 18.42 39.03
N TYR A 25 -21.65 18.51 39.64
CA TYR A 25 -20.43 17.93 39.10
C TYR A 25 -20.18 16.47 39.50
N ARG A 26 -21.09 15.83 40.18
CA ARG A 26 -21.03 14.41 40.58
C ARG A 26 -22.18 13.55 40.04
N SER A 27 -22.48 13.68 38.75
CA SER A 27 -23.15 12.60 38.05
C SER A 27 -22.08 11.65 37.51
N PRO A 28 -22.10 10.35 37.92
CA PRO A 28 -21.22 9.40 37.25
C PRO A 28 -21.73 9.22 35.85
N ALA A 29 -21.02 9.80 34.88
CA ALA A 29 -21.14 9.41 33.51
C ALA A 29 -20.82 7.91 33.47
N SER A 30 -21.82 7.13 33.15
CA SER A 30 -21.66 5.72 32.78
C SER A 30 -20.71 5.66 31.62
N THR A 31 -19.44 5.46 31.89
CA THR A 31 -18.47 5.04 30.90
C THR A 31 -18.86 3.65 30.45
N LYS A 32 -19.75 3.57 29.44
CA LYS A 32 -19.67 2.43 28.56
C LYS A 32 -18.22 2.40 28.07
N ASN A 33 -17.47 1.42 28.54
CA ASN A 33 -16.21 1.02 27.92
C ASN A 33 -16.52 0.70 26.46
N VAL A 34 -16.46 1.71 25.61
CA VAL A 34 -16.13 1.50 24.21
C VAL A 34 -14.67 1.06 24.28
N SER A 35 -14.47 -0.25 24.28
CA SER A 35 -13.20 -0.83 23.94
C SER A 35 -12.80 -0.18 22.61
N LEU A 36 -11.94 0.84 22.68
CA LEU A 36 -11.15 1.25 21.54
C LEU A 36 -10.46 -0.04 21.13
N MET A 37 -10.81 -0.55 19.94
CA MET A 37 -10.00 -1.57 19.30
C MET A 37 -8.57 -1.09 19.44
N GLU A 38 -7.76 -1.85 20.18
CA GLU A 38 -6.33 -1.63 20.21
C GLU A 38 -5.89 -1.54 18.75
N SER A 39 -5.44 -0.37 18.34
CA SER A 39 -4.65 -0.24 17.12
C SER A 39 -3.46 -1.14 17.39
N GLY A 40 -3.43 -2.32 16.77
CA GLY A 40 -2.29 -3.22 16.89
C GLY A 40 -1.05 -2.37 16.68
N SER A 41 -0.15 -2.37 17.66
CA SER A 41 1.11 -1.66 17.51
C SER A 41 1.79 -2.20 16.26
N ALA A 42 2.26 -1.30 15.38
CA ALA A 42 3.00 -1.70 14.21
C ALA A 42 4.13 -2.65 14.62
N LEU A 43 4.35 -3.71 13.85
CA LEU A 43 5.40 -4.68 14.16
C LEU A 43 6.78 -4.03 14.01
N GLU A 44 7.71 -4.41 14.88
CA GLU A 44 9.12 -4.12 14.67
C GLU A 44 9.60 -4.86 13.42
N ILE A 45 10.53 -4.25 12.68
CA ILE A 45 10.99 -4.77 11.39
C ILE A 45 12.51 -4.87 11.32
N THR A 46 12.98 -5.82 10.54
CA THR A 46 14.40 -5.92 10.14
C THR A 46 14.50 -5.88 8.63
N HIS A 47 15.58 -5.28 8.11
CA HIS A 47 15.78 -5.14 6.67
C HIS A 47 17.22 -5.47 6.24
N ALA A 48 17.38 -5.80 4.96
CA ALA A 48 18.65 -5.97 4.29
C ALA A 48 18.70 -5.11 3.03
N GLU A 49 19.63 -4.14 3.04
CA GLU A 49 19.97 -3.33 1.86
C GLU A 49 20.84 -4.14 0.90
N ASN A 50 20.67 -3.88 -0.39
CA ASN A 50 21.48 -4.47 -1.45
C ASN A 50 21.54 -6.01 -1.43
N LEU A 51 20.43 -6.65 -1.03
CA LEU A 51 20.32 -8.10 -1.07
C LEU A 51 20.43 -8.60 -2.51
N GLU A 52 21.46 -9.39 -2.80
CA GLU A 52 21.57 -10.07 -4.10
C GLU A 52 20.69 -11.33 -4.08
N TYR A 53 19.62 -11.32 -4.85
CA TYR A 53 18.65 -12.43 -4.99
C TYR A 53 18.61 -13.00 -6.41
N TYR A 54 19.15 -12.28 -7.39
CA TYR A 54 19.17 -12.69 -8.80
C TYR A 54 20.30 -11.99 -9.57
N LYS A 55 21.26 -12.73 -10.11
CA LYS A 55 22.29 -12.32 -11.11
C LYS A 55 22.74 -10.83 -11.00
N GLY A 56 23.20 -10.41 -9.85
CA GLY A 56 23.66 -9.05 -9.58
C GLY A 56 22.55 -8.02 -9.32
N ALA A 57 21.28 -8.39 -9.36
CA ALA A 57 20.19 -7.52 -8.91
C ALA A 57 20.21 -7.36 -7.39
N LYS A 58 20.22 -6.11 -6.92
CA LYS A 58 20.35 -5.74 -5.52
C LYS A 58 19.06 -5.15 -4.99
N GLY A 59 18.17 -6.02 -4.47
CA GLY A 59 16.89 -5.61 -3.91
C GLY A 59 16.98 -5.08 -2.48
N TYR A 60 15.85 -4.53 -2.04
CA TYR A 60 15.60 -4.18 -0.65
C TYR A 60 14.66 -5.22 -0.04
N PHE A 61 15.14 -5.92 0.96
CA PHE A 61 14.38 -6.94 1.68
C PHE A 61 14.02 -6.44 3.07
N VAL A 62 12.77 -6.62 3.47
CA VAL A 62 12.30 -6.27 4.81
C VAL A 62 11.26 -7.27 5.29
N ARG A 63 11.25 -7.54 6.59
CA ARG A 63 10.29 -8.45 7.24
C ARG A 63 10.01 -8.02 8.69
N PRO A 64 8.88 -8.45 9.26
CA PRO A 64 8.66 -8.35 10.70
C PRO A 64 9.76 -9.07 11.47
N GLU A 65 10.14 -8.52 12.63
CA GLU A 65 11.04 -9.20 13.58
C GLU A 65 10.34 -10.40 14.23
N GLY A 66 11.19 -11.34 14.69
CA GLY A 66 10.72 -12.53 15.38
C GLY A 66 10.25 -13.65 14.47
N GLU A 67 9.76 -14.72 15.09
CA GLU A 67 9.22 -15.88 14.40
C GLU A 67 7.75 -15.67 14.04
N GLY A 68 7.38 -15.99 12.80
CA GLY A 68 6.01 -15.87 12.31
C GLY A 68 5.87 -16.39 10.90
N LYS A 69 4.64 -16.75 10.54
CA LYS A 69 4.27 -17.11 9.17
C LYS A 69 3.64 -15.90 8.50
N TYR A 70 4.37 -15.24 7.64
CA TYR A 70 3.95 -14.02 6.96
C TYR A 70 3.79 -14.26 5.46
N PRO A 71 2.81 -13.65 4.80
CA PRO A 71 2.76 -13.61 3.34
C PRO A 71 3.86 -12.73 2.78
N GLY A 72 4.28 -13.04 1.54
CA GLY A 72 5.34 -12.34 0.83
C GLY A 72 4.83 -11.42 -0.26
N ILE A 73 5.53 -10.31 -0.49
CA ILE A 73 5.21 -9.35 -1.54
C ILE A 73 6.44 -9.11 -2.42
N VAL A 74 6.32 -9.44 -3.70
CA VAL A 74 7.24 -8.96 -4.74
C VAL A 74 6.83 -7.53 -5.08
N MET A 75 7.59 -6.56 -4.58
CA MET A 75 7.31 -5.14 -4.76
C MET A 75 8.14 -4.59 -5.93
N ILE A 76 7.50 -3.86 -6.83
CA ILE A 76 8.12 -3.46 -8.10
C ILE A 76 8.07 -1.94 -8.26
N HIS A 77 9.26 -1.35 -8.37
CA HIS A 77 9.47 0.10 -8.45
C HIS A 77 8.95 0.73 -9.76
N GLU A 78 8.87 2.04 -9.78
CA GLU A 78 8.59 2.82 -10.98
C GLU A 78 9.79 2.87 -11.96
N ASN A 79 9.68 3.65 -13.03
CA ASN A 79 10.70 3.74 -14.09
C ASN A 79 12.04 4.37 -13.67
N ARG A 80 12.13 4.93 -12.47
CA ARG A 80 13.36 5.54 -11.91
C ARG A 80 14.19 4.58 -11.05
N GLY A 81 13.81 3.31 -10.96
CA GLY A 81 14.52 2.31 -10.16
C GLY A 81 14.08 2.26 -8.69
N LEU A 82 14.83 1.53 -7.88
CA LEU A 82 14.53 1.28 -6.48
C LEU A 82 14.87 2.50 -5.60
N ARG A 83 13.99 3.49 -5.59
CA ARG A 83 14.12 4.75 -4.86
C ARG A 83 13.65 4.64 -3.40
N PRO A 84 13.99 5.64 -2.53
CA PRO A 84 13.64 5.62 -1.11
C PRO A 84 12.13 5.45 -0.84
N GLU A 85 11.26 6.08 -1.62
CA GLU A 85 9.81 5.97 -1.45
C GLU A 85 9.27 4.55 -1.63
N ILE A 86 9.94 3.72 -2.43
CA ILE A 86 9.59 2.29 -2.60
C ILE A 86 10.04 1.48 -1.38
N LYS A 87 11.22 1.80 -0.82
CA LYS A 87 11.69 1.17 0.41
C LYS A 87 10.79 1.50 1.61
N GLU A 88 10.38 2.77 1.72
CA GLU A 88 9.43 3.20 2.75
C GLU A 88 8.07 2.47 2.63
N ALA A 89 7.56 2.29 1.41
CA ALA A 89 6.36 1.49 1.18
C ALA A 89 6.55 0.02 1.58
N ALA A 90 7.75 -0.56 1.36
CA ALA A 90 8.09 -1.90 1.79
C ALA A 90 8.11 -2.01 3.33
N ASP A 91 8.73 -1.05 4.03
CA ASP A 91 8.74 -0.98 5.49
C ASP A 91 7.33 -0.89 6.07
N ASN A 92 6.47 -0.08 5.46
CA ASN A 92 5.09 0.06 5.88
C ASN A 92 4.32 -1.27 5.74
N LEU A 93 4.54 -2.03 4.67
CA LEU A 93 3.94 -3.37 4.53
C LEU A 93 4.54 -4.38 5.54
N ALA A 94 5.82 -4.29 5.83
CA ALA A 94 6.43 -5.18 6.82
C ALA A 94 5.86 -4.94 8.22
N LYS A 95 5.60 -3.68 8.61
CA LYS A 95 4.91 -3.33 9.86
C LYS A 95 3.48 -3.86 9.95
N GLU A 96 2.85 -4.12 8.80
CA GLU A 96 1.51 -4.73 8.68
C GLU A 96 1.56 -6.28 8.58
N GLY A 97 2.75 -6.89 8.74
CA GLY A 97 2.90 -8.34 8.80
C GLY A 97 3.17 -9.02 7.45
N TYR A 98 3.87 -8.35 6.54
CA TYR A 98 4.31 -8.92 5.26
C TYR A 98 5.83 -9.07 5.20
N ILE A 99 6.32 -10.09 4.49
CA ILE A 99 7.71 -10.16 4.08
C ILE A 99 7.80 -9.53 2.68
N VAL A 100 8.62 -8.51 2.51
CA VAL A 100 8.68 -7.76 1.25
C VAL A 100 10.06 -7.85 0.63
N LEU A 101 10.12 -8.13 -0.66
CA LEU A 101 11.30 -7.94 -1.48
C LEU A 101 11.00 -6.93 -2.57
N ALA A 102 11.50 -5.70 -2.40
CA ALA A 102 11.47 -4.69 -3.44
C ALA A 102 12.61 -4.99 -4.42
N VAL A 103 12.22 -5.38 -5.64
CA VAL A 103 13.15 -5.85 -6.67
C VAL A 103 13.89 -4.70 -7.35
N ASP A 104 15.11 -4.94 -7.80
CA ASP A 104 15.82 -4.05 -8.72
C ASP A 104 15.75 -4.65 -10.15
N LEU A 105 14.86 -4.12 -10.98
CA LEU A 105 14.68 -4.56 -12.37
C LEU A 105 15.55 -3.77 -13.37
N LEU A 106 16.03 -2.59 -12.96
CA LEU A 106 16.75 -1.69 -13.85
C LEU A 106 18.26 -1.62 -13.57
N TYR A 107 18.73 -2.31 -12.53
CA TYR A 107 20.13 -2.35 -12.11
C TYR A 107 20.71 -0.95 -11.87
N GLY A 108 19.89 -0.05 -11.36
CA GLY A 108 20.26 1.32 -11.08
C GLY A 108 19.09 2.23 -10.73
N VAL A 109 19.44 3.45 -10.36
CA VAL A 109 18.50 4.51 -9.98
C VAL A 109 18.74 5.73 -10.83
N ALA A 110 17.68 6.33 -11.36
CA ALA A 110 17.72 7.57 -12.14
C ALA A 110 17.29 8.77 -11.29
N GLU A 111 18.00 9.87 -11.41
CA GLU A 111 17.69 11.12 -10.74
C GLU A 111 16.59 11.92 -11.46
N ASP A 112 16.49 11.76 -12.79
CA ASP A 112 15.53 12.48 -13.61
C ASP A 112 14.86 11.57 -14.67
N GLN A 113 13.97 12.15 -15.48
CA GLN A 113 13.26 11.43 -16.53
C GLN A 113 14.16 11.02 -17.72
N THR A 114 15.27 11.70 -17.94
CA THR A 114 16.23 11.32 -18.99
C THR A 114 16.94 10.04 -18.60
N GLY A 115 17.51 9.99 -17.40
CA GLY A 115 18.10 8.77 -16.85
C GLY A 115 17.11 7.62 -16.75
N ALA A 116 15.84 7.90 -16.39
CA ALA A 116 14.79 6.88 -16.34
C ALA A 116 14.53 6.26 -17.74
N ARG A 117 14.52 7.07 -18.79
CA ARG A 117 14.40 6.57 -20.18
C ARG A 117 15.59 5.72 -20.59
N GLU A 118 16.79 6.12 -20.24
CA GLU A 118 18.01 5.35 -20.53
C GLU A 118 18.03 4.00 -19.80
N LEU A 119 17.62 3.96 -18.54
CA LEU A 119 17.51 2.71 -17.76
C LEU A 119 16.44 1.79 -18.37
N THR A 120 15.25 2.31 -18.62
CA THR A 120 14.14 1.52 -19.17
C THR A 120 14.38 1.07 -20.61
N ALA A 121 15.16 1.82 -21.42
CA ALA A 121 15.54 1.40 -22.76
C ALA A 121 16.46 0.15 -22.77
N LYS A 122 17.19 -0.09 -21.71
CA LYS A 122 18.04 -1.29 -21.52
C LYS A 122 17.26 -2.48 -20.94
N PHE A 123 16.03 -2.27 -20.49
CA PHE A 123 15.24 -3.32 -19.84
C PHE A 123 14.85 -4.41 -20.84
N ASN A 124 15.10 -5.65 -20.44
CA ASN A 124 14.69 -6.84 -21.19
C ASN A 124 13.59 -7.58 -20.42
N GLN A 125 12.42 -7.76 -21.03
CA GLN A 125 11.26 -8.36 -20.37
C GLN A 125 11.51 -9.80 -19.91
N THR A 126 12.21 -10.62 -20.68
CA THR A 126 12.52 -12.02 -20.30
C THR A 126 13.37 -12.06 -19.03
N THR A 127 14.43 -11.24 -18.98
CA THR A 127 15.30 -11.11 -17.81
C THR A 127 14.53 -10.52 -16.62
N GLY A 128 13.71 -9.50 -16.84
CA GLY A 128 12.89 -8.87 -15.79
C GLY A 128 11.88 -9.86 -15.21
N THR A 129 11.22 -10.66 -16.03
CA THR A 129 10.31 -11.70 -15.56
C THR A 129 11.05 -12.77 -14.75
N ALA A 130 12.23 -13.22 -15.21
CA ALA A 130 13.04 -14.19 -14.48
C ALA A 130 13.53 -13.63 -13.13
N ASN A 131 13.90 -12.33 -13.08
CA ASN A 131 14.26 -11.61 -11.86
C ASN A 131 13.09 -11.61 -10.84
N MET A 132 11.89 -11.21 -11.26
CA MET A 132 10.70 -11.20 -10.39
C MET A 132 10.31 -12.60 -9.89
N ARG A 133 10.43 -13.62 -10.73
CA ARG A 133 10.21 -15.02 -10.33
C ARG A 133 11.25 -15.48 -9.32
N ALA A 134 12.52 -15.08 -9.48
CA ALA A 134 13.56 -15.37 -8.49
C ALA A 134 13.24 -14.69 -7.14
N ALA A 135 12.70 -13.45 -7.15
CA ALA A 135 12.25 -12.78 -5.95
C ALA A 135 11.10 -13.53 -5.26
N ALA A 136 10.11 -14.02 -6.01
CA ALA A 136 9.05 -14.86 -5.45
C ALA A 136 9.60 -16.17 -4.85
N GLY A 137 10.56 -16.81 -5.52
CA GLY A 137 11.27 -17.98 -5.00
C GLY A 137 12.05 -17.67 -3.72
N TYR A 138 12.74 -16.54 -3.67
CA TYR A 138 13.45 -16.07 -2.48
C TYR A 138 12.48 -15.86 -1.30
N LEU A 139 11.36 -15.17 -1.52
CA LEU A 139 10.36 -14.96 -0.47
C LEU A 139 9.82 -16.29 0.09
N ARG A 140 9.58 -17.28 -0.75
CA ARG A 140 9.19 -18.64 -0.30
C ARG A 140 10.29 -19.30 0.54
N SER A 141 11.57 -19.15 0.16
CA SER A 141 12.69 -19.67 0.94
C SER A 141 12.83 -18.98 2.31
N GLN A 142 12.31 -17.75 2.45
CA GLN A 142 12.21 -17.01 3.70
C GLN A 142 10.95 -17.36 4.51
N GLY A 143 10.17 -18.36 4.09
CA GLY A 143 8.99 -18.83 4.79
C GLY A 143 7.68 -18.11 4.43
N ALA A 144 7.65 -17.36 3.32
CA ALA A 144 6.41 -16.73 2.88
C ALA A 144 5.33 -17.77 2.57
N THR A 145 4.15 -17.60 3.18
CA THR A 145 3.03 -18.55 3.09
C THR A 145 2.23 -18.42 1.80
N LYS A 146 2.06 -17.20 1.32
CA LYS A 146 1.41 -16.81 0.08
C LYS A 146 2.25 -15.70 -0.57
N ILE A 147 2.11 -15.47 -1.87
CA ILE A 147 2.87 -14.46 -2.60
C ILE A 147 1.94 -13.53 -3.37
N ALA A 148 2.09 -12.22 -3.18
CA ALA A 148 1.50 -11.22 -4.07
C ALA A 148 2.57 -10.48 -4.87
N SER A 149 2.15 -9.91 -6.00
CA SER A 149 2.88 -8.86 -6.70
C SER A 149 2.23 -7.50 -6.46
N LEU A 150 3.05 -6.45 -6.32
CA LEU A 150 2.59 -5.08 -6.17
C LEU A 150 3.56 -4.15 -6.89
N GLY A 151 3.04 -3.25 -7.74
CA GLY A 151 3.91 -2.34 -8.45
C GLY A 151 3.22 -1.07 -8.93
N TRP A 152 4.03 -0.02 -9.19
CA TRP A 152 3.61 1.30 -9.63
C TRP A 152 4.17 1.64 -11.00
N CYS A 153 3.40 2.28 -11.87
CA CYS A 153 3.81 2.75 -13.19
C CYS A 153 4.44 1.63 -14.03
N PHE A 154 5.74 1.71 -14.34
CA PHE A 154 6.52 0.61 -14.92
C PHE A 154 6.33 -0.67 -14.13
N GLY A 155 6.44 -0.61 -12.80
CA GLY A 155 6.22 -1.75 -11.91
C GLY A 155 4.78 -2.25 -11.90
N GLY A 156 3.79 -1.39 -12.09
CA GLY A 156 2.40 -1.80 -12.24
C GLY A 156 2.20 -2.70 -13.47
N ARG A 157 2.80 -2.34 -14.60
CA ARG A 157 2.88 -3.22 -15.77
C ARG A 157 3.62 -4.51 -15.45
N GLN A 158 4.77 -4.44 -14.79
CA GLN A 158 5.58 -5.62 -14.46
C GLN A 158 4.87 -6.56 -13.48
N SER A 159 4.01 -6.03 -12.60
CA SER A 159 3.14 -6.85 -11.74
C SER A 159 2.20 -7.74 -12.57
N VAL A 160 1.60 -7.20 -13.65
CA VAL A 160 0.80 -7.99 -14.61
C VAL A 160 1.68 -8.97 -15.38
N GLU A 161 2.87 -8.57 -15.83
CA GLU A 161 3.79 -9.45 -16.57
C GLU A 161 4.27 -10.63 -15.69
N LEU A 162 4.49 -10.42 -14.39
CA LEU A 162 4.74 -11.51 -13.45
C LEU A 162 3.53 -12.43 -13.32
N ALA A 163 2.33 -11.85 -13.19
CA ALA A 163 1.10 -12.62 -13.05
C ALA A 163 0.81 -13.52 -14.27
N ILE A 164 1.09 -13.06 -15.49
CA ILE A 164 0.88 -13.85 -16.71
C ILE A 164 2.05 -14.79 -17.06
N SER A 165 3.16 -14.72 -16.30
CA SER A 165 4.38 -15.50 -16.59
C SER A 165 4.28 -16.99 -16.22
N GLY A 166 3.18 -17.41 -15.61
CA GLY A 166 3.03 -18.74 -15.02
C GLY A 166 3.61 -18.86 -13.60
N GLU A 167 4.06 -17.75 -12.99
CA GLU A 167 4.40 -17.73 -11.57
C GLU A 167 3.13 -17.89 -10.73
N LYS A 168 3.21 -18.73 -9.68
CA LYS A 168 2.07 -18.91 -8.75
C LYS A 168 2.01 -17.74 -7.80
N LEU A 169 0.99 -16.91 -7.94
CA LEU A 169 0.66 -15.82 -7.04
C LEU A 169 -0.68 -16.10 -6.34
N ASP A 170 -0.93 -15.40 -5.26
CA ASP A 170 -2.18 -15.44 -4.49
C ASP A 170 -2.95 -14.10 -4.63
N ALA A 171 -2.28 -13.03 -5.05
CA ALA A 171 -2.89 -11.73 -5.36
C ALA A 171 -1.97 -10.91 -6.28
N THR A 172 -2.57 -9.95 -7.01
CA THR A 172 -1.83 -9.01 -7.86
C THR A 172 -2.37 -7.60 -7.64
N VAL A 173 -1.47 -6.64 -7.37
CA VAL A 173 -1.81 -5.22 -7.19
C VAL A 173 -1.12 -4.38 -8.26
N VAL A 174 -1.91 -3.55 -8.96
CA VAL A 174 -1.47 -2.74 -10.10
C VAL A 174 -1.82 -1.28 -9.85
N TYR A 175 -0.83 -0.44 -9.65
CA TYR A 175 -0.99 1.00 -9.64
C TYR A 175 -0.61 1.57 -11.00
N TYR A 176 -1.54 2.20 -11.68
CA TYR A 176 -1.38 2.91 -12.96
C TYR A 176 -0.37 2.26 -13.92
N GLY A 177 -0.50 0.95 -14.14
CA GLY A 177 0.36 0.18 -15.06
C GLY A 177 0.10 0.56 -16.53
N GLY A 178 1.06 1.24 -17.15
CA GLY A 178 0.99 1.61 -18.57
C GLY A 178 1.34 0.45 -19.50
N ASN A 179 0.69 0.36 -20.68
CA ASN A 179 0.93 -0.70 -21.67
C ASN A 179 0.89 -2.13 -21.11
N MET A 180 0.09 -2.37 -20.06
CA MET A 180 -0.12 -3.70 -19.52
C MET A 180 -0.95 -4.57 -20.48
N ALA A 181 -0.88 -5.89 -20.31
CA ALA A 181 -1.74 -6.82 -21.03
C ALA A 181 -3.22 -6.56 -20.66
N THR A 182 -4.08 -6.49 -21.67
CA THR A 182 -5.52 -6.26 -21.49
C THR A 182 -6.38 -7.31 -22.20
N SER A 183 -5.81 -8.15 -23.08
CA SER A 183 -6.57 -9.17 -23.78
C SER A 183 -6.81 -10.41 -22.90
N THR A 184 -7.98 -11.01 -23.02
CA THR A 184 -8.34 -12.26 -22.32
C THR A 184 -7.31 -13.37 -22.56
N GLU A 185 -6.78 -13.48 -23.79
CA GLU A 185 -5.78 -14.49 -24.14
C GLU A 185 -4.52 -14.36 -23.27
N ARG A 186 -4.00 -13.13 -23.12
CA ARG A 186 -2.81 -12.89 -22.29
C ARG A 186 -3.07 -13.01 -20.81
N LEU A 187 -4.27 -12.62 -20.34
CA LEU A 187 -4.64 -12.64 -18.92
C LEU A 187 -5.10 -14.02 -18.42
N LYS A 188 -5.31 -14.97 -19.31
CA LYS A 188 -5.78 -16.33 -18.98
C LYS A 188 -4.99 -17.05 -17.86
N PRO A 189 -3.67 -16.86 -17.67
CA PRO A 189 -2.95 -17.49 -16.56
C PRO A 189 -3.36 -16.97 -15.16
N ILE A 190 -4.00 -15.79 -15.07
CA ILE A 190 -4.39 -15.20 -13.79
C ILE A 190 -5.68 -15.87 -13.31
N THR A 191 -5.62 -16.49 -12.13
CA THR A 191 -6.77 -17.17 -11.49
C THR A 191 -7.03 -16.72 -10.06
N TRP A 192 -6.28 -15.74 -9.58
CA TRP A 192 -6.33 -15.13 -8.25
C TRP A 192 -6.80 -13.67 -8.30
N PRO A 193 -7.19 -13.08 -7.16
CA PRO A 193 -7.68 -11.71 -7.10
C PRO A 193 -6.70 -10.67 -7.62
N VAL A 194 -7.25 -9.65 -8.30
CA VAL A 194 -6.50 -8.51 -8.86
C VAL A 194 -7.06 -7.19 -8.34
N LEU A 195 -6.21 -6.34 -7.78
CA LEU A 195 -6.51 -4.95 -7.44
C LEU A 195 -5.87 -4.02 -8.48
N GLY A 196 -6.66 -3.14 -9.08
CA GLY A 196 -6.19 -2.11 -10.01
C GLY A 196 -6.54 -0.70 -9.51
N ILE A 197 -5.55 0.20 -9.53
CA ILE A 197 -5.65 1.58 -9.06
C ILE A 197 -5.16 2.53 -10.15
N PHE A 198 -6.05 3.42 -10.61
CA PHE A 198 -5.83 4.29 -11.77
C PHE A 198 -6.40 5.69 -11.54
N GLY A 199 -5.98 6.66 -12.34
CA GLY A 199 -6.54 8.01 -12.37
C GLY A 199 -7.30 8.28 -13.66
N ASP A 200 -8.38 9.07 -13.61
CA ASP A 200 -9.17 9.42 -14.82
C ASP A 200 -8.52 10.50 -15.70
N LYS A 201 -7.53 11.23 -15.15
CA LYS A 201 -6.73 12.23 -15.88
C LYS A 201 -5.37 11.70 -16.34
N ASP A 202 -5.15 10.40 -16.23
CA ASP A 202 -3.94 9.78 -16.74
C ASP A 202 -3.95 9.74 -18.27
N GLN A 203 -3.12 10.58 -18.90
CA GLN A 203 -3.03 10.66 -20.35
C GLN A 203 -2.25 9.48 -20.98
N ALA A 204 -1.40 8.81 -20.19
CA ALA A 204 -0.65 7.64 -20.64
C ALA A 204 -1.48 6.35 -20.55
N ILE A 205 -2.50 6.34 -19.67
CA ILE A 205 -3.35 5.16 -19.40
C ILE A 205 -4.82 5.58 -19.51
N PRO A 206 -5.38 5.63 -20.71
CA PRO A 206 -6.76 6.01 -20.91
C PRO A 206 -7.73 5.12 -20.14
N VAL A 207 -8.80 5.70 -19.59
CA VAL A 207 -9.86 4.97 -18.87
C VAL A 207 -10.43 3.81 -19.71
N ALA A 208 -10.49 3.96 -21.04
CA ALA A 208 -10.92 2.89 -21.94
C ALA A 208 -10.03 1.64 -21.83
N MET A 209 -8.70 1.81 -21.71
CA MET A 209 -7.77 0.69 -21.50
C MET A 209 -8.02 0.00 -20.15
N VAL A 210 -8.24 0.78 -19.08
CA VAL A 210 -8.56 0.24 -17.75
C VAL A 210 -9.86 -0.58 -17.77
N LYS A 211 -10.88 -0.06 -18.45
CA LYS A 211 -12.16 -0.78 -18.62
C LYS A 211 -12.02 -2.06 -19.45
N THR A 212 -11.14 -2.06 -20.47
CA THR A 212 -10.84 -3.27 -21.24
C THR A 212 -10.14 -4.31 -20.37
N PHE A 213 -9.18 -3.90 -19.53
CA PHE A 213 -8.51 -4.78 -18.57
C PHE A 213 -9.53 -5.41 -17.59
N GLU A 214 -10.38 -4.58 -16.97
CA GLU A 214 -11.44 -5.04 -16.08
C GLU A 214 -12.42 -6.02 -16.76
N ALA A 215 -12.88 -5.68 -17.96
CA ALA A 215 -13.79 -6.53 -18.73
C ALA A 215 -13.18 -7.89 -19.06
N SER A 216 -11.90 -7.93 -19.39
CA SER A 216 -11.16 -9.17 -19.65
C SER A 216 -11.01 -10.05 -18.40
N LEU A 217 -10.71 -9.45 -17.24
CA LEU A 217 -10.67 -10.17 -15.97
C LEU A 217 -12.05 -10.76 -15.61
N LYS A 218 -13.12 -9.98 -15.80
CA LYS A 218 -14.51 -10.45 -15.60
C LYS A 218 -14.87 -11.60 -16.54
N THR A 219 -14.50 -11.51 -17.81
CA THR A 219 -14.73 -12.57 -18.81
C THR A 219 -14.03 -13.89 -18.41
N LEU A 220 -12.87 -13.79 -17.75
CA LEU A 220 -12.11 -14.92 -17.24
C LEU A 220 -12.57 -15.39 -15.86
N ASN A 221 -13.61 -14.76 -15.28
CA ASN A 221 -14.07 -15.00 -13.90
C ASN A 221 -12.97 -14.76 -12.85
N VAL A 222 -12.02 -13.86 -13.11
CA VAL A 222 -10.99 -13.47 -12.16
C VAL A 222 -11.60 -12.46 -11.18
N PRO A 223 -11.58 -12.72 -9.85
CA PRO A 223 -12.01 -11.73 -8.86
C PRO A 223 -11.18 -10.46 -9.00
N ASN A 224 -11.85 -9.30 -9.06
CA ASN A 224 -11.11 -8.05 -9.25
C ASN A 224 -11.80 -6.85 -8.62
N GLU A 225 -10.98 -5.90 -8.16
CA GLU A 225 -11.39 -4.58 -7.70
C GLU A 225 -10.63 -3.54 -8.52
N ILE A 226 -11.33 -2.76 -9.34
CA ILE A 226 -10.72 -1.72 -10.17
C ILE A 226 -11.23 -0.36 -9.73
N TYR A 227 -10.32 0.49 -9.25
CA TYR A 227 -10.61 1.85 -8.81
C TYR A 227 -10.03 2.87 -9.78
N ILE A 228 -10.89 3.78 -10.26
CA ILE A 228 -10.51 4.90 -11.11
C ILE A 228 -10.78 6.18 -10.32
N TYR A 229 -9.73 6.84 -9.85
CA TYR A 229 -9.81 8.05 -9.05
C TYR A 229 -10.08 9.28 -9.91
N PRO A 230 -11.13 10.05 -9.61
CA PRO A 230 -11.46 11.25 -10.38
C PRO A 230 -10.46 12.37 -10.12
N GLY A 231 -10.12 13.12 -11.18
CA GLY A 231 -9.31 14.34 -11.11
C GLY A 231 -7.81 14.13 -10.96
N VAL A 232 -7.32 12.89 -10.85
CA VAL A 232 -5.88 12.60 -10.68
C VAL A 232 -5.26 11.98 -11.93
N GLY A 233 -3.99 12.31 -12.17
CA GLY A 233 -3.21 11.87 -13.33
C GLY A 233 -2.28 10.69 -13.02
N HIS A 234 -1.35 10.45 -13.98
CA HIS A 234 -0.33 9.41 -13.83
C HIS A 234 0.54 9.63 -12.59
N ALA A 235 0.89 8.54 -11.91
CA ALA A 235 1.75 8.55 -10.73
C ALA A 235 1.24 9.41 -9.55
N PHE A 236 -0.08 9.53 -9.40
CA PHE A 236 -0.69 10.31 -8.32
C PHE A 236 -0.33 9.80 -6.91
N ALA A 237 0.05 8.54 -6.78
CA ALA A 237 0.45 7.94 -5.50
C ALA A 237 1.97 8.03 -5.23
N ASN A 238 2.73 8.73 -6.08
CA ASN A 238 4.16 8.92 -5.87
C ASN A 238 4.42 10.23 -5.10
N PRO A 239 4.88 10.18 -3.82
CA PRO A 239 5.10 11.39 -3.02
C PRO A 239 6.21 12.30 -3.55
N SER A 240 7.13 11.78 -4.38
CA SER A 240 8.17 12.57 -5.05
C SER A 240 7.75 13.10 -6.42
N GLY A 241 6.53 12.78 -6.88
CA GLY A 241 6.01 13.14 -8.19
C GLY A 241 5.25 14.47 -8.23
N GLN A 242 5.21 15.10 -9.41
CA GLN A 242 4.48 16.37 -9.61
C GLN A 242 2.94 16.21 -9.51
N ASN A 243 2.43 15.02 -9.76
CA ASN A 243 1.00 14.71 -9.73
C ASN A 243 0.54 14.14 -8.39
N TYR A 244 1.39 14.21 -7.34
CA TYR A 244 1.08 13.63 -6.04
C TYR A 244 -0.24 14.16 -5.48
N ALA A 245 -1.16 13.23 -5.18
CA ALA A 245 -2.48 13.51 -4.61
C ALA A 245 -2.60 12.79 -3.26
N PRO A 246 -2.25 13.45 -2.14
CA PRO A 246 -2.08 12.77 -0.84
C PRO A 246 -3.36 12.12 -0.32
N LYS A 247 -4.53 12.72 -0.57
CA LYS A 247 -5.82 12.18 -0.13
C LYS A 247 -6.16 10.87 -0.88
N GLU A 248 -6.05 10.89 -2.19
CA GLU A 248 -6.32 9.75 -3.06
C GLU A 248 -5.27 8.65 -2.86
N THR A 249 -4.01 9.03 -2.62
CA THR A 249 -2.92 8.11 -2.27
C THR A 249 -3.21 7.36 -0.97
N LYS A 250 -3.63 8.06 0.07
CA LYS A 250 -3.98 7.46 1.37
C LYS A 250 -5.15 6.48 1.22
N ASP A 251 -6.18 6.87 0.46
CA ASP A 251 -7.34 6.00 0.22
C ASP A 251 -6.96 4.77 -0.60
N ALA A 252 -6.16 4.93 -1.65
CA ALA A 252 -5.63 3.83 -2.46
C ALA A 252 -4.78 2.86 -1.63
N TRP A 253 -3.94 3.39 -0.74
CA TRP A 253 -3.13 2.57 0.16
C TRP A 253 -4.00 1.78 1.15
N ASN A 254 -5.01 2.39 1.75
CA ASN A 254 -5.95 1.70 2.63
C ASN A 254 -6.70 0.57 1.91
N LYS A 255 -7.09 0.79 0.65
CA LYS A 255 -7.69 -0.27 -0.19
C LYS A 255 -6.70 -1.40 -0.47
N THR A 256 -5.44 -1.06 -0.71
CA THR A 256 -4.37 -2.06 -0.91
C THR A 256 -4.16 -2.90 0.35
N LEU A 257 -4.06 -2.28 1.53
CA LEU A 257 -3.90 -3.01 2.80
C LEU A 257 -5.10 -3.93 3.06
N ARG A 258 -6.33 -3.43 2.87
CA ARG A 258 -7.53 -4.25 3.01
C ARG A 258 -7.51 -5.44 2.05
N PHE A 259 -7.25 -5.21 0.77
CA PHE A 259 -7.19 -6.25 -0.26
C PHE A 259 -6.12 -7.31 0.04
N LEU A 260 -4.91 -6.89 0.40
CA LEU A 260 -3.82 -7.81 0.76
C LEU A 260 -4.17 -8.63 2.01
N LYS A 261 -4.78 -8.00 3.02
CA LYS A 261 -5.23 -8.69 4.23
C LYS A 261 -6.29 -9.75 3.91
N GLU A 262 -7.30 -9.41 3.12
CA GLU A 262 -8.39 -10.32 2.76
C GLU A 262 -7.90 -11.57 2.00
N HIS A 263 -6.90 -11.42 1.13
CA HIS A 263 -6.48 -12.50 0.24
C HIS A 263 -5.21 -13.24 0.69
N LEU A 264 -4.38 -12.62 1.53
CA LEU A 264 -3.11 -13.21 1.95
C LEU A 264 -3.06 -13.64 3.42
N GLN A 265 -3.79 -12.99 4.30
CA GLN A 265 -3.86 -13.30 5.74
C GLN A 265 -5.16 -14.07 6.05
#